data_46c645d7b99b8b2fdd63a752e2482268
#
_entry.id   46c645d7b99b8b2fdd63a752e2482268
#
_cell.length_a   1.000
_cell.length_b   1.000
_cell.length_c   1.000
_cell.angle_alpha   90.00
_cell.angle_beta   90.00
_cell.angle_gamma   90.00
#
_symmetry.space_group_name_H-M   'P 1'
#
loop_
_entity.id
_entity.type
_entity.pdbx_description
1 polymer ?
#
loop_
_entity_poly.entity_id
_entity_poly.type
_entity_poly.pdbx_seq_one_letter_code
_entity_poly.pdbx_strand_id
1 'polypeptide(L)'
;IETMLNEGTDHYMGYLVLQTSNTKSTIIIDGQQRFTTITLIILSAIKSIQKLANKGLEVDDNKKRIETLMSTYVGNIDPISLEYDNILILNRNNNAYYKDYIVKLGDLKLRNTSYTEKLMKKCFEWFEQKINGKYSTGREYAQFIETIVENLYFTIIKVNDEMNAFRVFETLNARGVQLSSADLLKNYLFSLVDNTSEHPERVNILEEKWTKLTT
;
A
#
# COMPACT_ATOMS: atom_id res chain seq x y z
N ILE A 1 3.36 -5.39 15.58
CA ILE A 1 2.29 -4.44 15.86
C ILE A 1 1.59 -4.76 17.19
N GLU A 2 1.11 -5.98 17.43
CA GLU A 2 0.46 -6.32 18.72
C GLU A 2 1.37 -6.06 19.92
N THR A 3 2.63 -6.44 19.85
CA THR A 3 3.65 -6.17 20.88
C THR A 3 3.82 -4.66 21.10
N MET A 4 3.97 -3.91 20.02
CA MET A 4 4.08 -2.45 20.04
C MET A 4 2.87 -1.79 20.72
N LEU A 5 1.66 -2.23 20.35
CA LEU A 5 0.42 -1.68 20.91
C LEU A 5 0.23 -2.01 22.41
N ASN A 6 0.72 -3.17 22.84
CA ASN A 6 0.58 -3.60 24.24
C ASN A 6 1.65 -3.01 25.15
N GLU A 7 2.86 -2.80 24.64
CA GLU A 7 4.02 -2.36 25.39
C GLU A 7 4.31 -0.86 25.22
N GLY A 8 3.65 -0.19 24.28
CA GLY A 8 3.89 1.23 23.95
C GLY A 8 5.30 1.50 23.44
N THR A 9 5.92 0.48 22.82
CA THR A 9 7.30 0.56 22.33
C THR A 9 7.34 0.83 20.84
N ASP A 10 8.40 1.51 20.42
CA ASP A 10 8.70 1.72 19.01
C ASP A 10 9.04 0.42 18.29
N HIS A 11 8.64 0.30 17.03
CA HIS A 11 8.91 -0.88 16.22
C HIS A 11 9.64 -0.53 14.93
N TYR A 12 10.83 -1.09 14.76
CA TYR A 12 11.61 -0.90 13.56
C TYR A 12 11.17 -1.86 12.45
N MET A 13 10.72 -1.30 11.33
CA MET A 13 10.19 -2.03 10.19
C MET A 13 11.23 -2.36 9.10
N GLY A 14 12.48 -1.97 9.30
CA GLY A 14 13.55 -2.20 8.34
C GLY A 14 13.75 -1.07 7.34
N TYR A 15 14.40 -1.39 6.23
CA TYR A 15 14.74 -0.41 5.20
C TYR A 15 13.55 -0.15 4.26
N LEU A 16 13.47 1.09 3.78
CA LEU A 16 12.61 1.52 2.70
C LEU A 16 13.51 2.16 1.64
N VAL A 17 13.56 1.57 0.45
CA VAL A 17 14.36 2.11 -0.66
C VAL A 17 13.45 2.88 -1.59
N LEU A 18 13.70 4.17 -1.72
CA LEU A 18 12.92 5.11 -2.51
C LEU A 18 13.76 5.68 -3.64
N GLN A 19 13.23 5.60 -4.85
CA GLN A 19 13.77 6.33 -5.98
C GLN A 19 13.04 7.67 -6.11
N THR A 20 13.80 8.75 -6.01
CA THR A 20 13.31 10.11 -6.21
C THR A 20 13.76 10.59 -7.58
N SER A 21 12.85 10.57 -8.54
CA SER A 21 13.05 11.28 -9.82
C SER A 21 12.63 12.75 -9.66
N ASN A 22 12.95 13.60 -10.63
CA ASN A 22 12.52 15.01 -10.67
C ASN A 22 10.99 15.19 -10.81
N THR A 23 10.22 14.13 -10.64
CA THR A 23 8.75 14.11 -10.67
C THR A 23 8.17 14.30 -9.28
N LYS A 24 6.90 14.68 -9.20
CA LYS A 24 6.14 14.80 -7.94
C LYS A 24 5.95 13.46 -7.21
N SER A 25 6.22 12.35 -7.87
CA SER A 25 6.03 11.00 -7.34
C SER A 25 7.35 10.36 -6.95
N THR A 26 7.33 9.52 -5.93
CA THR A 26 8.46 8.73 -5.45
C THR A 26 8.14 7.25 -5.67
N ILE A 27 9.07 6.50 -6.26
CA ILE A 27 8.90 5.07 -6.51
C ILE A 27 9.45 4.29 -5.31
N ILE A 28 8.66 3.37 -4.77
CA ILE A 28 9.11 2.46 -3.72
C ILE A 28 9.75 1.24 -4.40
N ILE A 29 11.08 1.12 -4.27
CA ILE A 29 11.83 -0.02 -4.82
C ILE A 29 11.78 -1.21 -3.87
N ASP A 30 12.02 -0.98 -2.57
CA ASP A 30 11.86 -1.98 -1.51
C ASP A 30 10.98 -1.46 -0.39
N GLY A 31 10.23 -2.36 0.23
CA GLY A 31 9.27 -2.05 1.28
C GLY A 31 7.82 -1.93 0.81
N GLN A 32 7.54 -2.18 -0.48
CA GLN A 32 6.20 -2.07 -1.08
C GLN A 32 5.14 -2.85 -0.30
N GLN A 33 5.42 -4.11 0.06
CA GLN A 33 4.48 -4.95 0.81
C GLN A 33 4.21 -4.41 2.21
N ARG A 34 5.25 -3.91 2.90
CA ARG A 34 5.12 -3.32 4.24
C ARG A 34 4.24 -2.07 4.21
N PHE A 35 4.49 -1.18 3.24
CA PHE A 35 3.72 0.04 3.06
C PHE A 35 2.26 -0.26 2.71
N THR A 36 2.02 -1.18 1.78
CA THR A 36 0.67 -1.65 1.42
C THR A 36 -0.05 -2.22 2.64
N THR A 37 0.62 -3.06 3.43
CA THR A 37 0.02 -3.67 4.63
C THR A 37 -0.37 -2.62 5.67
N ILE A 38 0.47 -1.63 5.94
CA ILE A 38 0.15 -0.53 6.86
C ILE A 38 -1.06 0.26 6.37
N THR A 39 -1.11 0.57 5.08
CA THR A 39 -2.26 1.26 4.48
C THR A 39 -3.55 0.44 4.61
N LEU A 40 -3.49 -0.88 4.42
CA LEU A 40 -4.65 -1.76 4.62
C LEU A 40 -5.13 -1.78 6.08
N ILE A 41 -4.20 -1.74 7.04
CA ILE A 41 -4.54 -1.66 8.47
C ILE A 41 -5.26 -0.33 8.77
N ILE A 42 -4.72 0.79 8.30
CA ILE A 42 -5.33 2.12 8.47
C ILE A 42 -6.74 2.15 7.87
N LEU A 43 -6.89 1.69 6.63
CA LEU A 43 -8.20 1.64 5.95
C LEU A 43 -9.19 0.73 6.68
N SER A 44 -8.74 -0.39 7.26
CA SER A 44 -9.59 -1.28 8.06
C SER A 44 -10.08 -0.62 9.35
N ALA A 45 -9.24 0.20 9.99
CA ALA A 45 -9.62 0.97 11.15
C ALA A 45 -10.60 2.09 10.78
N ILE A 46 -10.38 2.81 9.68
CA ILE A 46 -11.31 3.82 9.17
C ILE A 46 -12.67 3.19 8.83
N LYS A 47 -12.69 1.99 8.23
CA LYS A 47 -13.93 1.24 7.97
C LYS A 47 -14.67 0.88 9.26
N SER A 48 -13.95 0.63 10.35
CA SER A 48 -14.59 0.40 11.66
C SER A 48 -15.26 1.67 12.19
N ILE A 49 -14.64 2.84 12.02
CA ILE A 49 -15.27 4.14 12.34
C ILE A 49 -16.53 4.35 11.49
N GLN A 50 -16.46 4.04 10.19
CA GLN A 50 -17.62 4.13 9.30
C GLN A 50 -18.79 3.25 9.76
N LYS A 51 -18.50 2.02 10.25
CA LYS A 51 -19.51 1.14 10.81
C LYS A 51 -20.15 1.71 12.06
N LEU A 52 -19.40 2.41 12.93
CA LEU A 52 -19.97 3.11 14.09
C LEU A 52 -20.92 4.22 13.66
N ALA A 53 -20.52 5.06 12.70
CA ALA A 53 -21.37 6.11 12.15
C ALA A 53 -22.65 5.54 11.52
N ASN A 54 -22.55 4.42 10.78
CA ASN A 54 -23.70 3.75 10.17
C ASN A 54 -24.68 3.14 11.20
N LYS A 55 -24.20 2.85 12.42
CA LYS A 55 -25.02 2.43 13.57
C LYS A 55 -25.63 3.62 14.34
N GLY A 56 -25.41 4.84 13.90
CA GLY A 56 -25.91 6.04 14.54
C GLY A 56 -25.08 6.55 15.71
N LEU A 57 -23.86 6.03 15.89
CA LEU A 57 -22.96 6.43 16.98
C LEU A 57 -22.08 7.60 16.53
N GLU A 58 -22.12 8.73 17.24
CA GLU A 58 -21.29 9.94 17.00
C GLU A 58 -21.20 10.30 15.50
N VAL A 59 -22.34 10.32 14.80
CA VAL A 59 -22.39 10.32 13.32
C VAL A 59 -21.55 11.44 12.71
N ASP A 60 -21.75 12.68 13.17
CA ASP A 60 -21.08 13.84 12.59
C ASP A 60 -19.59 13.87 12.93
N ASP A 61 -19.24 13.53 14.17
CA ASP A 61 -17.83 13.43 14.58
C ASP A 61 -17.09 12.32 13.85
N ASN A 62 -17.73 11.16 13.69
CA ASN A 62 -17.14 10.03 12.99
C ASN A 62 -16.99 10.31 11.48
N LYS A 63 -17.92 11.04 10.85
CA LYS A 63 -17.73 11.49 9.46
C LYS A 63 -16.52 12.41 9.33
N LYS A 64 -16.38 13.41 10.20
CA LYS A 64 -15.22 14.31 10.20
C LYS A 64 -13.91 13.56 10.44
N ARG A 65 -13.89 12.58 11.38
CA ARG A 65 -12.72 11.73 11.61
C ARG A 65 -12.33 10.94 10.36
N ILE A 66 -13.30 10.32 9.69
CA ILE A 66 -13.08 9.59 8.44
C ILE A 66 -12.47 10.51 7.38
N GLU A 67 -13.07 11.68 7.13
CA GLU A 67 -12.57 12.66 6.16
C GLU A 67 -11.13 13.09 6.49
N THR A 68 -10.85 13.41 7.74
CA THR A 68 -9.51 13.80 8.19
C THR A 68 -8.50 12.68 8.02
N LEU A 69 -8.82 11.46 8.48
CA LEU A 69 -7.92 10.31 8.38
C LEU A 69 -7.67 9.90 6.92
N MET A 70 -8.71 9.93 6.08
CA MET A 70 -8.58 9.67 4.65
C MET A 70 -7.67 10.69 3.98
N SER A 71 -7.87 11.98 4.21
CA SER A 71 -7.05 13.04 3.61
C SER A 71 -5.59 13.02 4.11
N THR A 72 -5.37 12.63 5.36
CA THR A 72 -4.04 12.58 5.96
C THR A 72 -3.21 11.38 5.50
N TYR A 73 -3.82 10.19 5.42
CA TYR A 73 -3.06 8.93 5.28
C TYR A 73 -3.32 8.16 3.99
N VAL A 74 -4.40 8.47 3.27
CA VAL A 74 -4.82 7.69 2.08
C VAL A 74 -4.74 8.49 0.80
N GLY A 75 -5.28 9.71 0.79
CA GLY A 75 -5.29 10.59 -0.37
C GLY A 75 -6.32 11.70 -0.25
N ASN A 76 -6.20 12.68 -1.12
CA ASN A 76 -7.15 13.79 -1.21
C ASN A 76 -8.12 13.57 -2.35
N ILE A 77 -9.31 14.17 -2.24
CA ILE A 77 -10.25 14.22 -3.35
C ILE A 77 -9.81 15.34 -4.30
N ASP A 78 -9.55 14.98 -5.55
CA ASP A 78 -9.31 15.96 -6.60
C ASP A 78 -10.59 16.75 -6.86
N PRO A 79 -10.58 18.09 -6.74
CA PRO A 79 -11.81 18.90 -6.81
C PRO A 79 -12.44 18.94 -8.22
N ILE A 80 -11.70 18.53 -9.26
CA ILE A 80 -12.17 18.55 -10.64
C ILE A 80 -12.78 17.20 -11.02
N SER A 81 -12.06 16.11 -10.78
CA SER A 81 -12.50 14.76 -11.13
C SER A 81 -13.39 14.12 -10.06
N LEU A 82 -13.39 14.65 -8.85
CA LEU A 82 -14.01 14.07 -7.63
C LEU A 82 -13.52 12.64 -7.32
N GLU A 83 -12.36 12.29 -7.84
CA GLU A 83 -11.69 11.02 -7.55
C GLU A 83 -10.61 11.20 -6.49
N TYR A 84 -10.31 10.12 -5.75
CA TYR A 84 -9.19 10.12 -4.83
C TYR A 84 -7.86 10.14 -5.58
N ASP A 85 -7.03 11.16 -5.31
CA ASP A 85 -5.61 11.19 -5.62
C ASP A 85 -4.86 10.48 -4.48
N ASN A 86 -4.64 9.19 -4.65
CA ASN A 86 -4.10 8.34 -3.60
C ASN A 86 -2.62 8.60 -3.36
N ILE A 87 -2.23 8.68 -2.08
CA ILE A 87 -0.82 8.76 -1.66
C ILE A 87 -0.07 7.50 -2.11
N LEU A 88 -0.68 6.31 -1.94
CA LEU A 88 -0.12 5.04 -2.39
C LEU A 88 -0.76 4.63 -3.72
N ILE A 89 0.08 4.48 -4.74
CA ILE A 89 -0.30 3.94 -6.05
C ILE A 89 0.35 2.56 -6.17
N LEU A 90 -0.46 1.54 -6.42
CA LEU A 90 0.02 0.18 -6.62
C LEU A 90 0.41 -0.05 -8.08
N ASN A 91 1.01 -1.22 -8.36
CA ASN A 91 1.29 -1.63 -9.73
C ASN A 91 -0.01 -1.70 -10.56
N ARG A 92 0.13 -1.62 -11.89
CA ARG A 92 -0.97 -1.55 -12.86
C ARG A 92 -2.06 -2.60 -12.62
N ASN A 93 -1.66 -3.84 -12.26
CA ASN A 93 -2.60 -4.95 -12.12
C ASN A 93 -3.46 -4.86 -10.84
N ASN A 94 -2.96 -4.22 -9.80
CA ASN A 94 -3.62 -4.16 -8.49
C ASN A 94 -4.23 -2.80 -8.18
N ASN A 95 -3.80 -1.74 -8.88
CA ASN A 95 -4.17 -0.38 -8.54
C ASN A 95 -5.67 -0.10 -8.73
N ALA A 96 -6.27 -0.63 -9.79
CA ALA A 96 -7.70 -0.47 -10.03
C ALA A 96 -8.54 -1.10 -8.90
N TYR A 97 -8.20 -2.33 -8.51
CA TYR A 97 -8.87 -3.00 -7.39
C TYR A 97 -8.68 -2.26 -6.07
N TYR A 98 -7.45 -1.82 -5.79
CA TYR A 98 -7.13 -1.03 -4.59
C TYR A 98 -7.95 0.26 -4.53
N LYS A 99 -7.95 1.05 -5.61
CA LYS A 99 -8.65 2.34 -5.70
C LYS A 99 -10.16 2.18 -5.60
N ASP A 100 -10.72 1.22 -6.38
CA ASP A 100 -12.17 1.13 -6.57
C ASP A 100 -12.89 0.39 -5.44
N TYR A 101 -12.20 -0.51 -4.74
CA TYR A 101 -12.84 -1.35 -3.71
C TYR A 101 -12.26 -1.14 -2.32
N ILE A 102 -10.94 -1.09 -2.18
CA ILE A 102 -10.32 -0.99 -0.85
C ILE A 102 -10.41 0.44 -0.32
N VAL A 103 -9.98 1.43 -1.11
CA VAL A 103 -9.99 2.85 -0.70
C VAL A 103 -11.41 3.37 -0.49
N LYS A 104 -12.35 2.96 -1.32
CA LYS A 104 -13.76 3.39 -1.19
C LYS A 104 -14.49 2.76 0.01
N LEU A 105 -13.85 1.86 0.74
CA LEU A 105 -14.41 1.19 1.93
C LEU A 105 -15.76 0.51 1.72
N GLY A 106 -16.10 0.24 0.46
CA GLY A 106 -17.35 -0.40 0.07
C GLY A 106 -17.32 -1.93 0.20
N ASP A 107 -18.36 -2.56 -0.36
CA ASP A 107 -18.42 -4.03 -0.44
C ASP A 107 -17.44 -4.56 -1.48
N LEU A 108 -16.59 -5.48 -1.07
CA LEU A 108 -15.57 -6.07 -1.92
C LEU A 108 -16.18 -7.10 -2.87
N LYS A 109 -16.33 -6.73 -4.14
CA LYS A 109 -16.85 -7.65 -5.17
C LYS A 109 -15.84 -8.73 -5.53
N LEU A 110 -16.36 -9.95 -5.81
CA LEU A 110 -15.57 -11.18 -5.98
C LEU A 110 -15.44 -11.65 -7.45
N ARG A 111 -16.08 -11.01 -8.41
CA ARG A 111 -16.13 -11.55 -9.78
C ARG A 111 -14.87 -11.15 -10.56
N ASN A 112 -14.21 -12.16 -11.16
CA ASN A 112 -13.06 -12.02 -12.06
C ASN A 112 -11.84 -11.31 -11.45
N THR A 113 -11.55 -11.56 -10.17
CA THR A 113 -10.37 -11.02 -9.50
C THR A 113 -9.14 -11.90 -9.72
N SER A 114 -8.00 -11.27 -9.95
CA SER A 114 -6.69 -11.94 -10.02
C SER A 114 -6.30 -12.57 -8.68
N TYR A 115 -5.24 -13.38 -8.70
CA TYR A 115 -4.71 -14.00 -7.47
C TYR A 115 -4.27 -12.94 -6.43
N THR A 116 -3.57 -11.90 -6.88
CA THR A 116 -3.07 -10.82 -6.01
C THR A 116 -4.19 -9.95 -5.44
N GLU A 117 -5.24 -9.67 -6.21
CA GLU A 117 -6.44 -8.99 -5.72
C GLU A 117 -7.17 -9.81 -4.65
N LYS A 118 -7.26 -11.13 -4.84
CA LYS A 118 -7.82 -12.05 -3.83
C LYS A 118 -7.01 -12.04 -2.54
N LEU A 119 -5.67 -12.01 -2.64
CA LEU A 119 -4.81 -11.90 -1.47
C LEU A 119 -4.99 -10.56 -0.76
N MET A 120 -5.03 -9.46 -1.49
CA MET A 120 -5.27 -8.12 -0.94
C MET A 120 -6.62 -8.05 -0.22
N LYS A 121 -7.68 -8.59 -0.85
CA LYS A 121 -8.99 -8.71 -0.23
C LYS A 121 -8.94 -9.50 1.09
N LYS A 122 -8.36 -10.71 1.06
CA LYS A 122 -8.24 -11.55 2.26
C LYS A 122 -7.47 -10.84 3.38
N CYS A 123 -6.40 -10.15 3.03
CA CYS A 123 -5.61 -9.38 3.97
C CYS A 123 -6.43 -8.25 4.61
N PHE A 124 -7.15 -7.48 3.78
CA PHE A 124 -8.03 -6.40 4.26
C PHE A 124 -9.16 -6.93 5.16
N GLU A 125 -9.87 -7.98 4.74
CA GLU A 125 -10.93 -8.62 5.52
C GLU A 125 -10.42 -9.19 6.84
N TRP A 126 -9.20 -9.75 6.84
CA TRP A 126 -8.57 -10.26 8.04
C TRP A 126 -8.28 -9.12 9.04
N PHE A 127 -7.71 -8.00 8.59
CA PHE A 127 -7.51 -6.84 9.44
C PHE A 127 -8.84 -6.26 9.93
N GLU A 128 -9.84 -6.17 9.05
CA GLU A 128 -11.17 -5.72 9.40
C GLU A 128 -11.77 -6.58 10.52
N GLN A 129 -11.67 -7.89 10.43
CA GLN A 129 -12.16 -8.82 11.49
C GLN A 129 -11.37 -8.66 12.79
N LYS A 130 -10.07 -8.46 12.74
CA LYS A 130 -9.21 -8.32 13.92
C LYS A 130 -9.37 -6.97 14.62
N ILE A 131 -9.68 -5.93 13.89
CA ILE A 131 -9.77 -4.54 14.39
C ILE A 131 -11.21 -4.20 14.76
N ASN A 132 -12.20 -4.68 13.98
CA ASN A 132 -13.61 -4.39 14.22
C ASN A 132 -14.07 -4.88 15.59
N GLY A 133 -14.66 -3.97 16.37
CA GLY A 133 -15.11 -4.27 17.73
C GLY A 133 -14.01 -4.31 18.79
N LYS A 134 -12.74 -4.03 18.42
CA LYS A 134 -11.65 -3.91 19.39
C LYS A 134 -11.77 -2.64 20.24
N TYR A 135 -12.35 -1.61 19.66
CA TYR A 135 -12.59 -0.32 20.29
C TYR A 135 -14.07 0.06 20.21
N SER A 136 -14.52 0.92 21.16
CA SER A 136 -15.93 1.27 21.31
C SER A 136 -16.30 2.58 20.62
N THR A 137 -15.33 3.47 20.39
CA THR A 137 -15.53 4.83 19.86
C THR A 137 -14.67 5.10 18.64
N GLY A 138 -15.11 6.02 17.78
CA GLY A 138 -14.32 6.48 16.64
C GLY A 138 -13.01 7.15 17.06
N ARG A 139 -12.98 7.78 18.24
CA ARG A 139 -11.78 8.39 18.81
C ARG A 139 -10.72 7.34 19.12
N GLU A 140 -11.08 6.22 19.73
CA GLU A 140 -10.13 5.14 20.04
C GLU A 140 -9.53 4.51 18.77
N TYR A 141 -10.34 4.35 17.71
CA TYR A 141 -9.82 3.92 16.40
C TYR A 141 -8.85 4.92 15.79
N ALA A 142 -9.13 6.23 15.91
CA ALA A 142 -8.22 7.27 15.45
C ALA A 142 -6.89 7.22 16.23
N GLN A 143 -6.94 7.09 17.56
CA GLN A 143 -5.75 6.92 18.40
C GLN A 143 -4.94 5.66 18.03
N PHE A 144 -5.61 4.56 17.69
CA PHE A 144 -4.96 3.37 17.19
C PHE A 144 -4.18 3.64 15.90
N ILE A 145 -4.76 4.40 14.95
CA ILE A 145 -4.07 4.78 13.71
C ILE A 145 -2.85 5.67 14.02
N GLU A 146 -3.01 6.69 14.86
CA GLU A 146 -1.91 7.55 15.28
C GLU A 146 -0.79 6.76 15.95
N THR A 147 -1.11 5.85 16.86
CA THR A 147 -0.11 4.97 17.50
C THR A 147 0.67 4.15 16.48
N ILE A 148 0.02 3.62 15.44
CA ILE A 148 0.71 2.89 14.37
C ILE A 148 1.66 3.81 13.60
N VAL A 149 1.19 4.99 13.24
CA VAL A 149 1.98 5.92 12.41
C VAL A 149 3.16 6.50 13.19
N GLU A 150 2.99 6.79 14.47
CA GLU A 150 4.02 7.39 15.31
C GLU A 150 5.08 6.40 15.77
N ASN A 151 4.73 5.12 15.97
CA ASN A 151 5.62 4.13 16.57
C ASN A 151 6.21 3.13 15.56
N LEU A 152 5.91 3.25 14.27
CA LEU A 152 6.56 2.46 13.21
C LEU A 152 7.68 3.24 12.56
N TYR A 153 8.91 2.74 12.67
CA TYR A 153 10.10 3.41 12.16
C TYR A 153 10.71 2.67 10.97
N PHE A 154 11.18 3.44 9.99
CA PHE A 154 11.88 2.95 8.82
C PHE A 154 13.22 3.65 8.67
N THR A 155 14.24 2.94 8.20
CA THR A 155 15.41 3.58 7.62
C THR A 155 15.13 3.87 6.15
N ILE A 156 15.09 5.13 5.77
CA ILE A 156 14.82 5.54 4.40
C ILE A 156 16.12 5.72 3.64
N ILE A 157 16.27 4.99 2.54
CA ILE A 157 17.39 5.12 1.60
C ILE A 157 16.83 5.74 0.33
N LYS A 158 17.30 6.95 0.00
CA LYS A 158 16.89 7.66 -1.22
C LYS A 158 17.96 7.49 -2.28
N VAL A 159 17.55 7.14 -3.49
CA VAL A 159 18.40 7.02 -4.67
C VAL A 159 17.83 7.86 -5.81
N ASN A 160 18.70 8.43 -6.62
CA ASN A 160 18.28 9.35 -7.68
C ASN A 160 18.05 8.65 -9.01
N ASP A 161 18.61 7.47 -9.18
CA ASP A 161 18.52 6.70 -10.41
C ASP A 161 18.25 5.22 -10.15
N GLU A 162 17.78 4.56 -11.18
CA GLU A 162 17.33 3.17 -11.14
C GLU A 162 18.50 2.18 -10.94
N MET A 163 19.66 2.46 -11.54
CA MET A 163 20.84 1.57 -11.42
C MET A 163 21.36 1.55 -9.98
N ASN A 164 21.43 2.71 -9.33
CA ASN A 164 21.82 2.80 -7.93
C ASN A 164 20.75 2.19 -7.01
N ALA A 165 19.45 2.34 -7.33
CA ALA A 165 18.37 1.69 -6.62
C ALA A 165 18.54 0.16 -6.63
N PHE A 166 18.86 -0.38 -7.79
CA PHE A 166 19.10 -1.81 -7.97
C PHE A 166 20.31 -2.30 -7.15
N ARG A 167 21.45 -1.60 -7.21
CA ARG A 167 22.66 -1.95 -6.43
C ARG A 167 22.43 -1.92 -4.93
N VAL A 168 21.73 -0.90 -4.43
CA VAL A 168 21.38 -0.80 -3.01
C VAL A 168 20.48 -1.96 -2.61
N PHE A 169 19.47 -2.24 -3.42
CA PHE A 169 18.55 -3.36 -3.18
C PHE A 169 19.27 -4.72 -3.15
N GLU A 170 20.16 -5.02 -4.09
CA GLU A 170 20.99 -6.23 -4.08
C GLU A 170 21.84 -6.33 -2.81
N THR A 171 22.49 -5.23 -2.43
CA THR A 171 23.36 -5.19 -1.25
C THR A 171 22.62 -5.45 0.05
N LEU A 172 21.40 -4.90 0.17
CA LEU A 172 20.56 -5.07 1.36
C LEU A 172 19.95 -6.48 1.42
N ASN A 173 19.56 -7.04 0.28
CA ASN A 173 18.98 -8.38 0.19
C ASN A 173 20.03 -9.51 0.33
N ALA A 174 21.32 -9.22 0.16
CA ALA A 174 22.38 -10.20 0.40
C ALA A 174 22.39 -10.78 1.84
N ARG A 175 21.67 -10.13 2.77
CA ARG A 175 21.48 -10.56 4.17
C ARG A 175 20.11 -11.19 4.46
N GLY A 176 19.19 -11.29 3.48
CA GLY A 176 17.82 -11.77 3.62
C GLY A 176 17.48 -12.89 2.64
N VAL A 177 16.18 -13.01 2.31
CA VAL A 177 15.71 -13.91 1.25
C VAL A 177 16.19 -13.33 -0.09
N GLN A 178 17.18 -13.97 -0.68
CA GLN A 178 17.70 -13.56 -2.00
C GLN A 178 16.57 -13.63 -3.03
N LEU A 179 16.28 -12.53 -3.69
CA LEU A 179 15.55 -12.56 -4.96
C LEU A 179 16.36 -13.41 -5.94
N SER A 180 15.69 -14.28 -6.68
CA SER A 180 16.37 -15.04 -7.70
C SER A 180 16.95 -14.09 -8.75
N SER A 181 18.07 -14.47 -9.37
CA SER A 181 18.65 -13.70 -10.49
C SER A 181 17.60 -13.47 -11.60
N ALA A 182 16.63 -14.37 -11.72
CA ALA A 182 15.50 -14.24 -12.63
C ALA A 182 14.55 -13.10 -12.27
N ASP A 183 14.22 -12.90 -10.97
CA ASP A 183 13.37 -11.79 -10.53
C ASP A 183 14.06 -10.43 -10.74
N LEU A 184 15.38 -10.41 -10.51
CA LEU A 184 16.19 -9.23 -10.74
C LEU A 184 16.23 -8.84 -12.22
N LEU A 185 16.46 -9.84 -13.10
CA LEU A 185 16.45 -9.65 -14.55
C LEU A 185 15.07 -9.23 -15.06
N LYS A 186 14.01 -9.80 -14.50
CA LYS A 186 12.63 -9.42 -14.80
C LYS A 186 12.42 -7.93 -14.53
N ASN A 187 12.70 -7.50 -13.31
CA ASN A 187 12.50 -6.12 -12.91
C ASN A 187 13.32 -5.15 -13.79
N TYR A 188 14.56 -5.50 -14.09
CA TYR A 188 15.40 -4.71 -14.97
C TYR A 188 14.85 -4.60 -16.41
N LEU A 189 14.42 -5.71 -17.00
CA LEU A 189 13.86 -5.70 -18.37
C LEU A 189 12.53 -4.94 -18.42
N PHE A 190 11.70 -5.06 -17.39
CA PHE A 190 10.42 -4.34 -17.33
C PHE A 190 10.65 -2.82 -17.17
N SER A 191 11.63 -2.41 -16.38
CA SER A 191 11.95 -1.00 -16.22
C SER A 191 12.45 -0.34 -17.53
N LEU A 192 13.24 -1.08 -18.31
CA LEU A 192 13.70 -0.59 -19.62
C LEU A 192 12.54 -0.35 -20.61
N VAL A 193 11.46 -1.12 -20.49
CA VAL A 193 10.30 -1.02 -21.40
C VAL A 193 9.30 0.02 -20.91
N ASP A 194 9.14 0.18 -19.59
CA ASP A 194 8.18 1.13 -18.98
C ASP A 194 8.65 2.59 -19.15
N ASN A 195 9.97 2.81 -19.17
CA ASN A 195 10.57 4.14 -19.42
C ASN A 195 10.41 4.63 -20.86
N THR A 196 9.99 3.76 -21.81
CA THR A 196 9.64 4.16 -23.16
C THR A 196 8.13 4.36 -23.26
N SER A 197 7.62 5.50 -22.81
CA SER A 197 6.20 5.88 -22.76
C SER A 197 5.45 5.83 -24.10
N GLU A 198 6.11 5.50 -25.22
CA GLU A 198 5.51 5.50 -26.55
C GLU A 198 4.80 4.19 -26.96
N HIS A 199 5.03 3.06 -26.25
CA HIS A 199 4.51 1.76 -26.68
C HIS A 199 4.06 0.86 -25.52
N PRO A 200 2.85 1.05 -24.95
CA PRO A 200 2.33 0.24 -23.83
C PRO A 200 2.17 -1.27 -24.18
N GLU A 201 2.07 -1.61 -25.46
CA GLU A 201 2.03 -2.98 -25.96
C GLU A 201 3.35 -3.76 -25.73
N ARG A 202 4.49 -3.09 -25.62
CA ARG A 202 5.80 -3.74 -25.37
C ARG A 202 5.87 -4.38 -23.99
N VAL A 203 5.23 -3.79 -23.00
CA VAL A 203 5.15 -4.35 -21.65
C VAL A 203 4.37 -5.67 -21.66
N ASN A 204 3.24 -5.71 -22.37
CA ASN A 204 2.43 -6.93 -22.50
C ASN A 204 3.19 -8.05 -23.23
N ILE A 205 3.90 -7.70 -24.31
CA ILE A 205 4.73 -8.66 -25.08
C ILE A 205 5.88 -9.20 -24.20
N LEU A 206 6.50 -8.36 -23.39
CA LEU A 206 7.56 -8.78 -22.47
C LEU A 206 6.99 -9.70 -21.38
N GLU A 207 5.82 -9.40 -20.85
CA GLU A 207 5.15 -10.20 -19.82
C GLU A 207 4.78 -11.60 -20.34
N GLU A 208 4.23 -11.69 -21.56
CA GLU A 208 3.96 -12.99 -22.21
C GLU A 208 5.23 -13.81 -22.46
N LYS A 209 6.29 -13.14 -22.95
CA LYS A 209 7.58 -13.80 -23.18
C LYS A 209 8.21 -14.27 -21.88
N TRP A 210 8.16 -13.45 -20.84
CA TRP A 210 8.67 -13.81 -19.52
C TRP A 210 7.94 -15.00 -18.92
N THR A 211 6.61 -15.02 -18.98
CA THR A 211 5.79 -16.14 -18.50
C THR A 211 6.13 -17.44 -19.22
N LYS A 212 6.38 -17.40 -20.53
CA LYS A 212 6.81 -18.59 -21.32
C LYS A 212 8.20 -19.09 -20.97
N LEU A 213 9.08 -18.24 -20.43
CA LEU A 213 10.44 -18.63 -20.04
C LEU A 213 10.50 -19.22 -18.63
N THR A 214 9.47 -18.95 -17.80
CA THR A 214 9.43 -19.36 -16.38
C THR A 214 8.43 -20.48 -16.09
N THR A 215 7.68 -20.95 -17.10
CA THR A 215 6.85 -22.16 -17.09
C THR A 215 7.58 -23.31 -17.74
#